data_1f86fa8c8feca2d554a2d0e30dd59280
#
_entry.id   1f86fa8c8feca2d554a2d0e30dd59280
#
_cell.length_a   1.000
_cell.length_b   1.000
_cell.length_c   1.000
_cell.angle_alpha   90.00
_cell.angle_beta   90.00
_cell.angle_gamma   90.00
#
_symmetry.space_group_name_H-M   'P 1'
#
loop_
_entity.id
_entity.type
_entity.pdbx_description
1 polymer ?
#
loop_
_entity_poly.entity_id
_entity_poly.type
_entity_poly.pdbx_seq_one_letter_code
_entity_poly.pdbx_strand_id
1 'polypeptide(L)'
;ISEKFIAKIPSLADLYQDMEHKEENIEDDFNESIEELADLKEQIEKIELDVLKAEDELKWEDQQKIKEMVTKAKDELDRIKKIAKAMEQLIEESEKHNLFLPDLAEKFKELSNLINEIIPQTIMEELNKIQRSLDDMNLEDIQKSLEQMAQNMNEVESELDRYIDIFKRLKAEQKLDELK
;
A
#
# COMPACT_ATOMS: atom_id res chain seq x y z
N ILE A 1 41.29 26.98 -7.85
CA ILE A 1 40.72 26.24 -8.99
C ILE A 1 39.26 26.11 -8.71
N SER A 2 38.43 26.91 -9.41
CA SER A 2 36.97 26.90 -9.27
C SER A 2 36.43 25.71 -10.08
N GLU A 3 35.86 24.72 -9.41
CA GLU A 3 35.09 23.68 -10.09
C GLU A 3 33.84 24.31 -10.72
N LYS A 4 33.75 24.26 -12.04
CA LYS A 4 32.54 24.67 -12.76
C LYS A 4 31.46 23.63 -12.50
N PHE A 5 30.51 23.95 -11.64
CA PHE A 5 29.24 23.23 -11.55
C PHE A 5 28.46 23.50 -12.86
N ILE A 6 28.42 22.53 -13.75
CA ILE A 6 27.53 22.58 -14.92
C ILE A 6 26.19 22.00 -14.44
N ALA A 7 25.26 22.88 -14.06
CA ALA A 7 23.87 22.47 -13.83
C ALA A 7 23.26 22.12 -15.21
N LYS A 8 23.07 20.83 -15.46
CA LYS A 8 22.36 20.35 -16.65
C LYS A 8 20.86 20.57 -16.37
N ILE A 9 20.25 21.52 -17.06
CA ILE A 9 18.79 21.71 -17.02
C ILE A 9 18.19 20.56 -17.84
N PRO A 10 17.31 19.70 -17.27
CA PRO A 10 16.67 18.62 -18.02
C PRO A 10 15.81 19.20 -19.15
N SER A 11 15.77 18.50 -20.28
CA SER A 11 14.84 18.85 -21.35
C SER A 11 13.40 18.46 -20.95
N LEU A 12 12.41 19.00 -21.63
CA LEU A 12 11.01 18.61 -21.40
C LEU A 12 10.81 17.10 -21.63
N ALA A 13 11.49 16.53 -22.63
CA ALA A 13 11.46 15.09 -22.91
C ALA A 13 12.05 14.27 -21.74
N ASP A 14 13.17 14.75 -21.12
CA ASP A 14 13.76 14.06 -19.97
C ASP A 14 12.78 14.08 -18.76
N LEU A 15 12.06 15.19 -18.59
CA LEU A 15 11.06 15.33 -17.49
C LEU A 15 9.86 14.38 -17.70
N TYR A 16 9.33 14.26 -18.91
CA TYR A 16 8.25 13.33 -19.21
C TYR A 16 8.70 11.88 -19.05
N GLN A 17 9.91 11.54 -19.48
CA GLN A 17 10.46 10.20 -19.31
C GLN A 17 10.64 9.84 -17.81
N ASP A 18 11.13 10.77 -17.01
CA ASP A 18 11.26 10.57 -15.55
C ASP A 18 9.89 10.36 -14.88
N MET A 19 8.90 11.13 -15.32
CA MET A 19 7.52 10.99 -14.83
C MET A 19 6.91 9.64 -15.21
N GLU A 20 7.09 9.19 -16.46
CA GLU A 20 6.60 7.88 -16.91
C GLU A 20 7.22 6.73 -16.08
N HIS A 21 8.51 6.78 -15.77
CA HIS A 21 9.15 5.81 -14.89
C HIS A 21 8.58 5.81 -13.47
N LYS A 22 8.25 6.98 -12.92
CA LYS A 22 7.62 7.06 -11.59
C LYS A 22 6.21 6.48 -11.59
N GLU A 23 5.44 6.74 -12.64
CA GLU A 23 4.11 6.13 -12.81
C GLU A 23 4.18 4.61 -12.95
N GLU A 24 5.15 4.08 -13.69
CA GLU A 24 5.37 2.64 -13.79
C GLU A 24 5.71 2.03 -12.43
N ASN A 25 6.61 2.64 -11.67
CA ASN A 25 6.96 2.19 -10.33
C ASN A 25 5.75 2.20 -9.38
N ILE A 26 4.91 3.24 -9.43
CA ILE A 26 3.68 3.32 -8.64
C ILE A 26 2.71 2.20 -9.03
N GLU A 27 2.56 1.91 -10.32
CA GLU A 27 1.69 0.84 -10.82
C GLU A 27 2.21 -0.54 -10.40
N ASP A 28 3.52 -0.76 -10.44
CA ASP A 28 4.15 -1.99 -9.98
C ASP A 28 3.97 -2.18 -8.45
N ASP A 29 4.18 -1.12 -7.67
CA ASP A 29 3.97 -1.13 -6.22
C ASP A 29 2.50 -1.44 -5.86
N PHE A 30 1.52 -0.93 -6.62
CA PHE A 30 0.11 -1.28 -6.43
C PHE A 30 -0.15 -2.77 -6.69
N ASN A 31 0.33 -3.31 -7.82
CA ASN A 31 0.14 -4.71 -8.18
C ASN A 31 0.77 -5.63 -7.13
N GLU A 32 1.99 -5.33 -6.69
CA GLU A 32 2.69 -6.10 -5.67
C GLU A 32 1.95 -6.05 -4.33
N SER A 33 1.43 -4.88 -3.92
CA SER A 33 0.64 -4.75 -2.68
C SER A 33 -0.67 -5.55 -2.74
N ILE A 34 -1.35 -5.60 -3.88
CA ILE A 34 -2.56 -6.40 -4.05
C ILE A 34 -2.25 -7.89 -3.92
N GLU A 35 -1.16 -8.38 -4.56
CA GLU A 35 -0.73 -9.79 -4.46
C GLU A 35 -0.36 -10.16 -3.01
N GLU A 36 0.43 -9.32 -2.34
CA GLU A 36 0.84 -9.56 -0.94
C GLU A 36 -0.34 -9.53 0.04
N LEU A 37 -1.35 -8.66 -0.18
CA LEU A 37 -2.58 -8.66 0.64
C LEU A 37 -3.39 -9.94 0.45
N ALA A 38 -3.49 -10.45 -0.78
CA ALA A 38 -4.16 -11.72 -1.06
C ALA A 38 -3.45 -12.90 -0.36
N ASP A 39 -2.11 -12.93 -0.41
CA ASP A 39 -1.29 -13.93 0.29
C ASP A 39 -1.41 -13.82 1.81
N LEU A 40 -1.43 -12.60 2.36
CA LEU A 40 -1.64 -12.36 3.79
C LEU A 40 -2.99 -12.87 4.25
N LYS A 41 -4.05 -12.62 3.48
CA LYS A 41 -5.39 -13.11 3.77
C LYS A 41 -5.43 -14.65 3.83
N GLU A 42 -4.81 -15.34 2.85
CA GLU A 42 -4.71 -16.80 2.87
C GLU A 42 -3.94 -17.30 4.11
N GLN A 43 -2.89 -16.61 4.52
CA GLN A 43 -2.14 -16.93 5.73
C GLN A 43 -2.99 -16.72 6.99
N ILE A 44 -3.76 -15.62 7.08
CA ILE A 44 -4.67 -15.35 8.20
C ILE A 44 -5.71 -16.45 8.33
N GLU A 45 -6.36 -16.86 7.23
CA GLU A 45 -7.37 -17.92 7.21
C GLU A 45 -6.78 -19.26 7.69
N LYS A 46 -5.57 -19.61 7.27
CA LYS A 46 -4.86 -20.81 7.74
C LYS A 46 -4.55 -20.76 9.24
N ILE A 47 -4.04 -19.62 9.71
CA ILE A 47 -3.73 -19.41 11.13
C ILE A 47 -5.01 -19.46 11.96
N GLU A 48 -6.10 -18.85 11.52
CA GLU A 48 -7.39 -18.90 12.18
C GLU A 48 -7.87 -20.36 12.39
N LEU A 49 -7.74 -21.18 11.36
CA LEU A 49 -8.07 -22.61 11.45
C LEU A 49 -7.15 -23.36 12.44
N ASP A 50 -5.88 -23.01 12.53
CA ASP A 50 -4.95 -23.62 13.48
C ASP A 50 -5.26 -23.18 14.93
N VAL A 51 -5.62 -21.91 15.13
CA VAL A 51 -6.07 -21.37 16.43
C VAL A 51 -7.38 -22.03 16.88
N LEU A 52 -8.34 -22.23 15.96
CA LEU A 52 -9.61 -22.92 16.24
C LEU A 52 -9.44 -24.37 16.67
N LYS A 53 -8.38 -25.05 16.23
CA LYS A 53 -8.07 -26.44 16.60
C LYS A 53 -7.27 -26.55 17.90
N ALA A 54 -6.73 -25.46 18.40
CA ALA A 54 -6.01 -25.43 19.67
C ALA A 54 -7.02 -25.54 20.82
N GLU A 55 -6.90 -26.62 21.62
CA GLU A 55 -7.86 -26.86 22.72
C GLU A 55 -7.60 -25.94 23.93
N ASP A 56 -6.34 -25.79 24.34
CA ASP A 56 -5.96 -24.98 25.52
C ASP A 56 -4.80 -24.03 25.28
N GLU A 57 -3.82 -24.41 24.43
CA GLU A 57 -2.61 -23.62 24.19
C GLU A 57 -2.16 -23.71 22.73
N LEU A 58 -1.66 -22.59 22.17
CA LEU A 58 -1.00 -22.56 20.88
C LEU A 58 0.39 -23.20 20.96
N LYS A 59 0.67 -24.06 20.00
CA LYS A 59 2.04 -24.59 19.84
C LYS A 59 3.00 -23.45 19.54
N TRP A 60 4.24 -23.59 19.95
CA TRP A 60 5.28 -22.59 19.67
C TRP A 60 5.40 -22.24 18.18
N GLU A 61 5.26 -23.23 17.30
CA GLU A 61 5.30 -23.05 15.85
C GLU A 61 4.17 -22.14 15.35
N ASP A 62 2.96 -22.28 15.89
CA ASP A 62 1.80 -21.48 15.50
C ASP A 62 1.93 -20.04 16.03
N GLN A 63 2.48 -19.87 17.24
CA GLN A 63 2.82 -18.54 17.75
C GLN A 63 3.84 -17.81 16.85
N GLN A 64 4.85 -18.53 16.31
CA GLN A 64 5.82 -17.93 15.40
C GLN A 64 5.18 -17.53 14.07
N LYS A 65 4.29 -18.38 13.49
CA LYS A 65 3.53 -18.04 12.28
C LYS A 65 2.71 -16.75 12.46
N ILE A 66 2.03 -16.61 13.62
CA ILE A 66 1.24 -15.42 13.92
C ILE A 66 2.15 -14.19 14.01
N LYS A 67 3.30 -14.28 14.66
CA LYS A 67 4.27 -13.18 14.77
C LYS A 67 4.82 -12.76 13.39
N GLU A 68 5.14 -13.71 12.55
CA GLU A 68 5.61 -13.47 11.17
C GLU A 68 4.52 -12.80 10.33
N MET A 69 3.28 -13.29 10.42
CA MET A 69 2.13 -12.71 9.75
C MET A 69 1.88 -11.26 10.21
N VAL A 70 1.91 -10.98 11.52
CA VAL A 70 1.77 -9.61 12.05
C VAL A 70 2.86 -8.68 11.52
N THR A 71 4.09 -9.17 11.41
CA THR A 71 5.20 -8.38 10.86
C THR A 71 4.99 -8.09 9.38
N LYS A 72 4.67 -9.10 8.58
CA LYS A 72 4.36 -8.92 7.15
C LYS A 72 3.20 -7.96 6.92
N ALA A 73 2.13 -8.09 7.69
CA ALA A 73 0.99 -7.19 7.59
C ALA A 73 1.38 -5.73 7.87
N LYS A 74 2.21 -5.47 8.88
CA LYS A 74 2.72 -4.12 9.17
C LYS A 74 3.58 -3.58 8.03
N ASP A 75 4.47 -4.40 7.48
CA ASP A 75 5.35 -4.02 6.38
C ASP A 75 4.53 -3.67 5.13
N GLU A 76 3.47 -4.44 4.85
CA GLU A 76 2.60 -4.21 3.70
C GLU A 76 1.75 -2.92 3.87
N LEU A 77 1.20 -2.68 5.06
CA LEU A 77 0.50 -1.42 5.33
C LEU A 77 1.43 -0.20 5.19
N ASP A 78 2.70 -0.34 5.53
CA ASP A 78 3.69 0.72 5.33
C ASP A 78 4.07 0.87 3.85
N ARG A 79 4.02 -0.19 3.04
CA ARG A 79 4.18 -0.13 1.58
C ARG A 79 3.03 0.66 0.93
N ILE A 80 1.79 0.39 1.29
CA ILE A 80 0.61 1.13 0.79
C ILE A 80 0.74 2.63 1.08
N LYS A 81 1.22 3.02 2.27
CA LYS A 81 1.51 4.43 2.58
C LYS A 81 2.61 5.02 1.69
N LYS A 82 3.61 4.21 1.29
CA LYS A 82 4.66 4.68 0.37
C LYS A 82 4.11 4.94 -1.03
N ILE A 83 3.12 4.16 -1.49
CA ILE A 83 2.44 4.42 -2.77
C ILE A 83 1.79 5.81 -2.75
N ALA A 84 1.01 6.14 -1.71
CA ALA A 84 0.41 7.46 -1.57
C ALA A 84 1.46 8.58 -1.59
N LYS A 85 2.56 8.39 -0.86
CA LYS A 85 3.67 9.36 -0.83
C LYS A 85 4.37 9.50 -2.18
N ALA A 86 4.55 8.41 -2.93
CA ALA A 86 5.12 8.44 -4.27
C ALA A 86 4.22 9.22 -5.23
N MET A 87 2.90 9.05 -5.11
CA MET A 87 1.94 9.85 -5.86
C MET A 87 1.99 11.33 -5.50
N GLU A 88 2.09 11.70 -4.22
CA GLU A 88 2.27 13.09 -3.81
C GLU A 88 3.51 13.71 -4.45
N GLN A 89 4.64 12.99 -4.47
CA GLN A 89 5.87 13.43 -5.11
C GLN A 89 5.72 13.60 -6.63
N LEU A 90 5.02 12.67 -7.29
CA LEU A 90 4.69 12.77 -8.72
C LEU A 90 3.89 14.04 -9.02
N ILE A 91 2.88 14.34 -8.20
CA ILE A 91 2.04 15.54 -8.33
C ILE A 91 2.87 16.80 -8.13
N GLU A 92 3.66 16.89 -7.05
CA GLU A 92 4.50 18.05 -6.76
C GLU A 92 5.48 18.36 -7.89
N GLU A 93 6.10 17.33 -8.47
CA GLU A 93 7.03 17.50 -9.59
C GLU A 93 6.31 17.91 -10.88
N SER A 94 5.16 17.32 -11.14
CA SER A 94 4.36 17.68 -12.31
C SER A 94 3.85 19.12 -12.23
N GLU A 95 3.39 19.58 -11.06
CA GLU A 95 2.99 20.97 -10.82
C GLU A 95 4.17 21.93 -10.99
N LYS A 96 5.35 21.58 -10.46
CA LYS A 96 6.56 22.38 -10.56
C LYS A 96 7.00 22.64 -12.00
N HIS A 97 6.77 21.66 -12.88
CA HIS A 97 7.18 21.72 -14.28
C HIS A 97 6.02 21.96 -15.26
N ASN A 98 4.80 22.14 -14.75
CA ASN A 98 3.55 22.27 -15.52
C ASN A 98 3.34 21.10 -16.51
N LEU A 99 3.59 19.88 -16.05
CA LEU A 99 3.46 18.67 -16.87
C LEU A 99 2.03 18.14 -16.87
N PHE A 100 1.28 18.32 -15.78
CA PHE A 100 -0.14 17.99 -15.70
C PHE A 100 -1.02 19.21 -15.96
N LEU A 101 -2.17 18.97 -16.60
CA LEU A 101 -3.26 19.94 -16.57
C LEU A 101 -3.80 20.06 -15.13
N PRO A 102 -4.27 21.24 -14.69
CA PRO A 102 -4.75 21.45 -13.31
C PRO A 102 -5.82 20.43 -12.88
N ASP A 103 -6.75 20.09 -13.77
CA ASP A 103 -7.83 19.13 -13.56
C ASP A 103 -7.29 17.71 -13.31
N LEU A 104 -6.23 17.34 -14.03
CA LEU A 104 -5.59 16.03 -13.89
C LEU A 104 -4.79 15.95 -12.59
N ALA A 105 -4.06 17.01 -12.24
CA ALA A 105 -3.34 17.08 -10.96
C ALA A 105 -4.30 16.96 -9.76
N GLU A 106 -5.49 17.58 -9.82
CA GLU A 106 -6.51 17.47 -8.78
C GLU A 106 -7.01 16.02 -8.63
N LYS A 107 -7.30 15.33 -9.74
CA LYS A 107 -7.73 13.92 -9.73
C LYS A 107 -6.66 12.99 -9.11
N PHE A 108 -5.38 13.18 -9.46
CA PHE A 108 -4.29 12.42 -8.84
C PHE A 108 -4.18 12.70 -7.34
N LYS A 109 -4.41 13.94 -6.92
CA LYS A 109 -4.40 14.35 -5.52
C LYS A 109 -5.54 13.72 -4.72
N GLU A 110 -6.74 13.68 -5.31
CA GLU A 110 -7.87 12.97 -4.73
C GLU A 110 -7.57 11.47 -4.56
N LEU A 111 -6.98 10.82 -5.56
CA LEU A 111 -6.59 9.42 -5.49
C LEU A 111 -5.53 9.17 -4.41
N SER A 112 -4.51 10.02 -4.30
CA SER A 112 -3.49 9.94 -3.23
C SER A 112 -4.12 10.04 -1.84
N ASN A 113 -5.08 10.93 -1.65
CA ASN A 113 -5.82 11.07 -0.40
C ASN A 113 -6.62 9.80 -0.08
N LEU A 114 -7.32 9.21 -1.06
CA LEU A 114 -8.06 7.97 -0.89
C LEU A 114 -7.15 6.82 -0.46
N ILE A 115 -5.95 6.71 -1.03
CA ILE A 115 -4.97 5.69 -0.64
C ILE A 115 -4.45 5.94 0.79
N ASN A 116 -4.23 7.18 1.18
CA ASN A 116 -3.84 7.51 2.56
C ASN A 116 -4.93 7.15 3.58
N GLU A 117 -6.20 7.21 3.20
CA GLU A 117 -7.35 6.92 4.05
C GLU A 117 -7.77 5.44 4.05
N ILE A 118 -7.26 4.64 3.11
CA ILE A 118 -7.67 3.23 2.91
C ILE A 118 -7.31 2.32 4.10
N ILE A 119 -6.25 2.67 4.86
CA ILE A 119 -5.80 1.87 5.99
C ILE A 119 -6.58 2.29 7.23
N PRO A 120 -7.61 1.53 7.67
CA PRO A 120 -8.32 1.83 8.88
C PRO A 120 -7.38 1.77 10.09
N GLN A 121 -7.52 2.69 11.02
CA GLN A 121 -6.80 2.62 12.30
C GLN A 121 -7.06 1.30 13.05
N THR A 122 -8.24 0.73 12.83
CA THR A 122 -8.66 -0.56 13.37
C THR A 122 -7.72 -1.71 13.02
N ILE A 123 -7.14 -1.74 11.81
CA ILE A 123 -6.17 -2.79 11.43
C ILE A 123 -4.93 -2.73 12.33
N MET A 124 -4.38 -1.54 12.54
CA MET A 124 -3.21 -1.38 13.41
C MET A 124 -3.52 -1.72 14.86
N GLU A 125 -4.73 -1.42 15.31
CA GLU A 125 -5.21 -1.78 16.66
C GLU A 125 -5.34 -3.30 16.78
N GLU A 126 -5.92 -3.99 15.80
CA GLU A 126 -6.05 -5.46 15.80
C GLU A 126 -4.67 -6.16 15.73
N LEU A 127 -3.74 -5.68 14.90
CA LEU A 127 -2.37 -6.21 14.87
C LEU A 127 -1.66 -6.08 16.23
N ASN A 128 -1.83 -4.95 16.90
CA ASN A 128 -1.25 -4.74 18.22
C ASN A 128 -1.97 -5.59 19.29
N LYS A 129 -3.27 -5.84 19.13
CA LYS A 129 -4.06 -6.69 20.02
C LYS A 129 -3.65 -8.16 19.87
N ILE A 130 -3.51 -8.66 18.64
CA ILE A 130 -2.98 -10.00 18.37
C ILE A 130 -1.62 -10.19 19.06
N GLN A 131 -0.73 -9.21 18.92
CA GLN A 131 0.60 -9.28 19.53
C GLN A 131 0.55 -9.37 21.06
N ARG A 132 -0.32 -8.57 21.72
CA ARG A 132 -0.52 -8.62 23.18
C ARG A 132 -1.18 -9.93 23.62
N SER A 133 -2.21 -10.37 22.90
CA SER A 133 -2.92 -11.61 23.21
C SER A 133 -2.04 -12.85 23.04
N LEU A 134 -1.04 -12.81 22.16
CA LEU A 134 0.01 -13.83 22.08
C LEU A 134 0.88 -13.89 23.33
N ASP A 135 1.24 -12.73 23.87
CA ASP A 135 2.05 -12.65 25.11
C ASP A 135 1.23 -13.13 26.33
N ASP A 136 -0.08 -12.85 26.35
CA ASP A 136 -1.03 -13.22 27.40
C ASP A 136 -1.61 -14.65 27.19
N MET A 137 -1.30 -15.32 26.05
CA MET A 137 -1.83 -16.64 25.64
C MET A 137 -3.37 -16.70 25.63
N ASN A 138 -4.02 -15.59 25.23
CA ASN A 138 -5.46 -15.50 25.13
C ASN A 138 -5.96 -15.88 23.73
N LEU A 139 -6.38 -17.16 23.58
CA LEU A 139 -6.82 -17.72 22.30
C LEU A 139 -8.07 -17.06 21.73
N GLU A 140 -9.05 -16.71 22.60
CA GLU A 140 -10.31 -16.09 22.18
C GLU A 140 -10.07 -14.72 21.57
N ASP A 141 -9.22 -13.90 22.20
CA ASP A 141 -8.86 -12.59 21.69
C ASP A 141 -8.03 -12.67 20.40
N ILE A 142 -7.11 -13.67 20.29
CA ILE A 142 -6.35 -13.90 19.05
C ILE A 142 -7.30 -14.25 17.91
N GLN A 143 -8.22 -15.20 18.12
CA GLN A 143 -9.17 -15.63 17.09
C GLN A 143 -10.03 -14.47 16.60
N LYS A 144 -10.64 -13.73 17.54
CA LYS A 144 -11.49 -12.57 17.20
C LYS A 144 -10.75 -11.51 16.43
N SER A 145 -9.50 -11.22 16.80
CA SER A 145 -8.69 -10.23 16.12
C SER A 145 -8.23 -10.70 14.74
N LEU A 146 -7.96 -12.01 14.55
CA LEU A 146 -7.66 -12.58 13.23
C LEU A 146 -8.85 -12.48 12.28
N GLU A 147 -10.07 -12.83 12.73
CA GLU A 147 -11.30 -12.70 11.95
C GLU A 147 -11.54 -11.25 11.51
N GLN A 148 -11.40 -10.29 12.42
CA GLN A 148 -11.57 -8.88 12.12
C GLN A 148 -10.51 -8.38 11.15
N MET A 149 -9.27 -8.85 11.30
CA MET A 149 -8.17 -8.50 10.40
C MET A 149 -8.38 -9.05 8.99
N ALA A 150 -8.87 -10.30 8.85
CA ALA A 150 -9.21 -10.88 7.55
C ALA A 150 -10.27 -10.05 6.81
N GLN A 151 -11.30 -9.59 7.52
CA GLN A 151 -12.34 -8.71 6.95
C GLN A 151 -11.75 -7.38 6.51
N ASN A 152 -10.98 -6.71 7.36
CA ASN A 152 -10.36 -5.43 7.04
C ASN A 152 -9.38 -5.53 5.87
N MET A 153 -8.57 -6.61 5.79
CA MET A 153 -7.64 -6.83 4.66
C MET A 153 -8.38 -7.03 3.34
N ASN A 154 -9.52 -7.72 3.36
CA ASN A 154 -10.37 -7.89 2.18
C ASN A 154 -10.94 -6.56 1.66
N GLU A 155 -11.30 -5.65 2.57
CA GLU A 155 -11.76 -4.29 2.21
C GLU A 155 -10.61 -3.49 1.59
N VAL A 156 -9.43 -3.52 2.19
CA VAL A 156 -8.24 -2.82 1.68
C VAL A 156 -7.84 -3.35 0.30
N GLU A 157 -7.78 -4.66 0.10
CA GLU A 157 -7.50 -5.30 -1.19
C GLU A 157 -8.49 -4.82 -2.28
N SER A 158 -9.78 -4.87 -1.98
CA SER A 158 -10.84 -4.45 -2.91
C SER A 158 -10.76 -2.97 -3.29
N GLU A 159 -10.43 -2.11 -2.33
CA GLU A 159 -10.28 -0.68 -2.60
C GLU A 159 -8.98 -0.39 -3.38
N LEU A 160 -7.88 -1.11 -3.11
CA LEU A 160 -6.64 -0.98 -3.90
C LEU A 160 -6.85 -1.41 -5.36
N ASP A 161 -7.58 -2.50 -5.62
CA ASP A 161 -7.96 -2.91 -6.98
C ASP A 161 -8.71 -1.79 -7.71
N ARG A 162 -9.62 -1.13 -7.03
CA ARG A 162 -10.34 0.02 -7.58
C ARG A 162 -9.42 1.21 -7.83
N TYR A 163 -8.48 1.47 -6.94
CA TYR A 163 -7.58 2.62 -7.05
C TYR A 163 -6.54 2.45 -8.15
N ILE A 164 -6.02 1.24 -8.36
CA ILE A 164 -5.13 0.98 -9.50
C ILE A 164 -5.85 1.18 -10.83
N ASP A 165 -7.12 0.82 -10.93
CA ASP A 165 -7.92 1.07 -12.13
C ASP A 165 -8.13 2.57 -12.38
N ILE A 166 -8.36 3.36 -11.33
CA ILE A 166 -8.43 4.82 -11.44
C ILE A 166 -7.07 5.38 -11.88
N PHE A 167 -5.98 4.95 -11.26
CA PHE A 167 -4.63 5.37 -11.61
C PHE A 167 -4.32 5.12 -13.09
N LYS A 168 -4.60 3.91 -13.60
CA LYS A 168 -4.41 3.55 -15.01
C LYS A 168 -5.21 4.43 -15.96
N ARG A 169 -6.44 4.83 -15.59
CA ARG A 169 -7.27 5.76 -16.38
C ARG A 169 -6.68 7.16 -16.39
N LEU A 170 -6.21 7.67 -15.25
CA LEU A 170 -5.57 8.98 -15.17
C LEU A 170 -4.28 9.04 -15.99
N LYS A 171 -3.47 7.99 -15.93
CA LYS A 171 -2.26 7.83 -16.76
C LYS A 171 -2.58 7.82 -18.27
N ALA A 172 -3.68 7.17 -18.66
CA ALA A 172 -4.15 7.18 -20.06
C ALA A 172 -4.66 8.57 -20.48
N GLU A 173 -5.38 9.30 -19.61
CA GLU A 173 -5.84 10.67 -19.85
C GLU A 173 -4.67 11.61 -20.07
N GLN A 174 -3.63 11.53 -19.24
CA GLN A 174 -2.39 12.29 -19.39
C GLN A 174 -1.75 12.05 -20.76
N LYS A 175 -1.53 10.80 -21.17
CA LYS A 175 -0.94 10.47 -22.46
C LYS A 175 -1.73 11.02 -23.64
N LEU A 176 -3.06 11.13 -23.53
CA LEU A 176 -3.90 11.75 -24.55
C LEU A 176 -3.73 13.29 -24.60
N ASP A 177 -3.47 13.92 -23.47
CA ASP A 177 -3.26 15.36 -23.41
C ASP A 177 -1.87 15.78 -23.93
N GLU A 178 -0.86 14.94 -23.73
CA GLU A 178 0.49 15.12 -24.30
C GLU A 178 0.52 15.09 -25.85
N LEU A 179 -0.47 14.45 -26.47
CA LEU A 179 -0.59 14.35 -27.93
C LEU A 179 -1.32 15.51 -28.58
N LYS A 180 -1.87 16.48 -27.80
CA LYS A 180 -2.60 17.66 -28.30
C LYS A 180 -1.70 18.87 -28.42
#